data_768ba9087b42ff0eedd7f047a41f0973
#
_entry.id   768ba9087b42ff0eedd7f047a41f0973
#
_cell.length_a   1.000
_cell.length_b   1.000
_cell.length_c   1.000
_cell.angle_alpha   90.00
_cell.angle_beta   90.00
_cell.angle_gamma   90.00
#
_symmetry.space_group_name_H-M   'P 1'
#
loop_
_entity.id
_entity.type
_entity.pdbx_description
1 polymer ?
#
loop_
_entity_poly.entity_id
_entity_poly.type
_entity_poly.pdbx_seq_one_letter_code
_entity_poly.pdbx_strand_id
1 'polypeptide(L)'
;SVPEGHSNDSLESSLMTLRESLRNGTNVGIEGCYHIVNREKVFLVHHVYTMKNHQTSQMTDSQLQDFLALCKKLRVRPLDLFMQDETLWSEFYAPDVLKKAVMLYCLSPQNKGDLLHIGLVTSMGEGKDHLIERVVQPLVPVGVAGSGKMSTIAGLFGAMSGDDLSSIELGLIPKMNHERLAVSEFQTWDSMVFGELMNVMANGKFEMQKGQLDISRPGCVNMMFLGNPPKSWDDETHNNLDMLESFGDYTYQILSRLTLIFTQMSISGPDAEQLIEEKIMDAMNGKFDDPEVKREMNMWRVFGREYLRKVSLIRPQMSAEVKGLIRSTYHEQIKNTKAFEKAFLERSKKDMRKYQEYTNLCRAFARLDGSPTVEWTHIAEAKDIMEISMKTLMENFPLDELAAGMT
;
A
#
# COMPACT_ATOMS: atom_id res chain seq x y z
N SER A 1 -28.85 -7.52 31.25
CA SER A 1 -28.65 -8.70 32.13
C SER A 1 -27.48 -9.50 31.56
N VAL A 2 -26.41 -9.58 32.31
CA VAL A 2 -25.27 -10.46 32.03
C VAL A 2 -25.78 -11.90 32.16
N PRO A 3 -25.41 -12.82 31.23
CA PRO A 3 -25.79 -14.23 31.42
C PRO A 3 -25.27 -14.72 32.75
N GLU A 4 -26.14 -15.30 33.57
CA GLU A 4 -25.79 -15.90 34.86
C GLU A 4 -24.73 -16.99 34.63
N GLY A 5 -23.48 -16.72 35.05
CA GLY A 5 -22.36 -17.69 34.95
C GLY A 5 -20.96 -17.10 34.86
N HIS A 6 -20.82 -15.82 34.60
CA HIS A 6 -19.51 -15.16 34.67
C HIS A 6 -19.47 -14.28 35.92
N SER A 7 -18.54 -14.54 36.83
CA SER A 7 -18.35 -13.71 38.01
C SER A 7 -17.95 -12.29 37.56
N ASN A 8 -18.53 -11.27 38.18
CA ASN A 8 -18.15 -9.86 37.96
C ASN A 8 -16.64 -9.64 38.08
N ASP A 9 -15.95 -10.42 38.88
CA ASP A 9 -14.49 -10.38 39.09
C ASP A 9 -13.69 -10.67 37.83
N SER A 10 -14.19 -11.52 36.90
CA SER A 10 -13.48 -11.82 35.64
C SER A 10 -13.60 -10.68 34.62
N LEU A 11 -14.74 -9.98 34.61
CA LEU A 11 -14.98 -8.82 33.76
C LEU A 11 -14.19 -7.59 34.23
N GLU A 12 -14.18 -7.36 35.57
CA GLU A 12 -13.38 -6.28 36.15
C GLU A 12 -11.89 -6.51 35.98
N SER A 13 -11.40 -7.74 36.15
CA SER A 13 -10.01 -8.12 35.89
C SER A 13 -9.62 -7.89 34.41
N SER A 14 -10.48 -8.28 33.46
CA SER A 14 -10.23 -8.07 32.03
C SER A 14 -10.25 -6.59 31.66
N LEU A 15 -11.14 -5.80 32.23
CA LEU A 15 -11.20 -4.35 32.02
C LEU A 15 -10.01 -3.63 32.65
N MET A 16 -9.55 -4.09 33.84
CA MET A 16 -8.32 -3.55 34.44
C MET A 16 -7.09 -3.86 33.62
N THR A 17 -6.93 -5.08 33.12
CA THR A 17 -5.84 -5.48 32.26
C THR A 17 -5.84 -4.66 30.94
N LEU A 18 -7.02 -4.45 30.35
CA LEU A 18 -7.18 -3.60 29.18
C LEU A 18 -6.77 -2.15 29.49
N ARG A 19 -7.20 -1.63 30.65
CA ARG A 19 -6.90 -0.26 31.09
C ARG A 19 -5.41 -0.04 31.37
N GLU A 20 -4.74 -1.03 31.93
CA GLU A 20 -3.29 -1.01 32.14
C GLU A 20 -2.51 -1.10 30.82
N SER A 21 -2.92 -1.99 29.94
CA SER A 21 -2.32 -2.12 28.59
C SER A 21 -2.44 -0.83 27.78
N LEU A 22 -3.59 -0.16 27.85
CA LEU A 22 -3.79 1.13 27.18
C LEU A 22 -2.96 2.26 27.81
N ARG A 23 -2.74 2.24 29.14
CA ARG A 23 -1.90 3.24 29.83
C ARG A 23 -0.42 3.11 29.49
N ASN A 24 0.04 1.91 29.27
CA ASN A 24 1.45 1.63 28.96
C ASN A 24 1.82 1.76 27.48
N GLY A 25 0.90 2.22 26.62
CA GLY A 25 1.13 2.35 25.19
C GLY A 25 1.32 1.00 24.47
N THR A 26 0.91 -0.10 25.09
CA THR A 26 0.99 -1.43 24.49
C THR A 26 -0.08 -1.58 23.42
N ASN A 27 0.31 -1.98 22.22
CA ASN A 27 -0.67 -2.33 21.19
C ASN A 27 -1.38 -3.61 21.59
N VAL A 28 -2.69 -3.52 21.67
CA VAL A 28 -3.55 -4.68 21.96
C VAL A 28 -4.42 -4.97 20.74
N GLY A 29 -4.50 -6.25 20.38
CA GLY A 29 -5.52 -6.74 19.49
C GLY A 29 -6.78 -7.03 20.30
N ILE A 30 -7.92 -6.58 19.81
CA ILE A 30 -9.22 -6.79 20.44
C ILE A 30 -10.07 -7.60 19.47
N GLU A 31 -10.43 -8.81 19.87
CA GLU A 31 -11.42 -9.61 19.17
C GLU A 31 -12.76 -9.47 19.88
N GLY A 32 -13.80 -9.18 19.08
CA GLY A 32 -15.14 -9.03 19.62
C GLY A 32 -16.18 -8.99 18.52
N CYS A 33 -17.42 -8.93 18.91
CA CYS A 33 -18.53 -8.79 17.98
C CYS A 33 -19.46 -7.65 18.41
N TYR A 34 -20.14 -7.07 17.42
CA TYR A 34 -21.18 -6.09 17.71
C TYR A 34 -22.49 -6.80 18.05
N HIS A 35 -23.07 -6.43 19.16
CA HIS A 35 -24.43 -6.81 19.56
C HIS A 35 -25.34 -5.61 19.57
N ILE A 36 -26.62 -5.83 19.31
CA ILE A 36 -27.65 -4.81 19.49
C ILE A 36 -28.30 -5.08 20.86
N VAL A 37 -28.01 -4.23 21.83
CA VAL A 37 -28.63 -4.26 23.13
C VAL A 37 -29.45 -2.99 23.27
N ASN A 38 -30.76 -3.11 23.52
CA ASN A 38 -31.68 -1.97 23.67
C ASN A 38 -31.65 -0.97 22.50
N ARG A 39 -31.48 -1.45 21.26
CA ARG A 39 -31.32 -0.66 20.02
C ARG A 39 -29.99 0.11 19.90
N GLU A 40 -29.07 -0.08 20.79
CA GLU A 40 -27.71 0.46 20.71
C GLU A 40 -26.73 -0.62 20.23
N LYS A 41 -25.78 -0.24 19.36
CA LYS A 41 -24.69 -1.12 18.94
C LYS A 41 -23.63 -1.16 20.03
N VAL A 42 -23.49 -2.30 20.68
CA VAL A 42 -22.45 -2.53 21.71
C VAL A 42 -21.42 -3.49 21.14
N PHE A 43 -20.15 -3.14 21.29
CA PHE A 43 -19.05 -4.03 20.91
C PHE A 43 -18.69 -4.90 22.12
N LEU A 44 -19.00 -6.19 22.04
CA LEU A 44 -18.63 -7.15 23.08
C LEU A 44 -17.23 -7.70 22.74
N VAL A 45 -16.29 -7.43 23.63
CA VAL A 45 -14.93 -7.94 23.53
C VAL A 45 -14.89 -9.36 24.06
N HIS A 46 -14.49 -10.32 23.20
CA HIS A 46 -14.33 -11.72 23.59
C HIS A 46 -12.91 -12.05 23.97
N HIS A 47 -11.95 -11.40 23.33
CA HIS A 47 -10.53 -11.65 23.55
C HIS A 47 -9.73 -10.36 23.44
N VAL A 48 -8.82 -10.16 24.36
CA VAL A 48 -7.82 -9.10 24.32
C VAL A 48 -6.47 -9.78 24.38
N TYR A 49 -5.64 -9.54 23.37
CA TYR A 49 -4.28 -10.08 23.35
C TYR A 49 -3.28 -8.96 23.14
N THR A 50 -2.17 -9.04 23.83
CA THR A 50 -1.07 -8.14 23.57
C THR A 50 -0.45 -8.55 22.25
N MET A 51 -0.50 -7.68 21.26
CA MET A 51 0.35 -7.84 20.09
C MET A 51 1.78 -7.79 20.63
N LYS A 52 2.53 -8.88 20.48
CA LYS A 52 3.97 -8.88 20.76
C LYS A 52 4.59 -7.85 19.83
N ASN A 53 4.60 -6.61 20.26
CA ASN A 53 5.49 -5.65 19.66
C ASN A 53 6.90 -6.18 19.90
N HIS A 54 7.64 -6.41 18.85
CA HIS A 54 9.07 -6.21 18.98
C HIS A 54 9.19 -4.85 19.70
N GLN A 55 9.84 -4.81 20.85
CA GLN A 55 10.13 -3.60 21.61
C GLN A 55 11.11 -2.75 20.78
N THR A 56 10.61 -2.17 19.72
CA THR A 56 11.27 -1.10 19.00
C THR A 56 10.85 0.17 19.71
N SER A 57 11.82 0.92 20.20
CA SER A 57 11.57 2.23 20.78
C SER A 57 10.74 3.05 19.79
N GLN A 58 9.49 3.33 20.14
CA GLN A 58 8.62 4.10 19.26
C GLN A 58 9.23 5.50 19.08
N MET A 59 9.38 5.91 17.82
CA MET A 59 9.80 7.28 17.51
C MET A 59 8.84 8.27 18.16
N THR A 60 9.35 9.15 19.01
CA THR A 60 8.57 10.22 19.64
C THR A 60 8.32 11.35 18.64
N ASP A 61 7.35 12.23 18.96
CA ASP A 61 7.11 13.40 18.10
C ASP A 61 8.31 14.36 18.10
N SER A 62 9.03 14.48 19.23
CA SER A 62 10.26 15.26 19.28
C SER A 62 11.33 14.69 18.34
N GLN A 63 11.57 13.38 18.37
CA GLN A 63 12.54 12.74 17.47
C GLN A 63 12.18 12.91 15.99
N LEU A 64 10.89 12.87 15.65
CA LEU A 64 10.45 13.17 14.29
C LEU A 64 10.77 14.63 13.92
N GLN A 65 10.47 15.60 14.81
CA GLN A 65 10.76 17.01 14.57
C GLN A 65 12.25 17.29 14.46
N ASP A 66 13.08 16.66 15.32
CA ASP A 66 14.53 16.78 15.27
C ASP A 66 15.09 16.23 13.93
N PHE A 67 14.56 15.09 13.46
CA PHE A 67 14.93 14.53 12.15
C PHE A 67 14.55 15.46 11.01
N LEU A 68 13.31 15.98 11.00
CA LEU A 68 12.85 16.90 9.96
C LEU A 68 13.66 18.22 9.97
N ALA A 69 14.00 18.72 11.16
CA ALA A 69 14.85 19.90 11.30
C ALA A 69 16.27 19.65 10.76
N LEU A 70 16.83 18.45 10.99
CA LEU A 70 18.11 18.03 10.42
C LEU A 70 18.06 17.96 8.90
N CYS A 71 17.04 17.31 8.33
CA CYS A 71 16.82 17.25 6.88
C CYS A 71 16.77 18.65 6.25
N LYS A 72 16.02 19.56 6.88
CA LYS A 72 15.94 20.97 6.44
C LYS A 72 17.30 21.67 6.51
N LYS A 73 18.06 21.47 7.56
CA LYS A 73 19.42 22.04 7.71
C LYS A 73 20.38 21.52 6.64
N LEU A 74 20.29 20.24 6.31
CA LEU A 74 21.11 19.59 5.29
C LEU A 74 20.59 19.85 3.86
N ARG A 75 19.41 20.46 3.71
CA ARG A 75 18.72 20.67 2.43
C ARG A 75 18.45 19.36 1.68
N VAL A 76 18.15 18.30 2.41
CA VAL A 76 17.80 16.98 1.87
C VAL A 76 16.37 16.67 2.27
N ARG A 77 15.61 16.10 1.36
CA ARG A 77 14.24 15.67 1.66
C ARG A 77 14.28 14.29 2.34
N PRO A 78 13.39 14.03 3.32
CA PRO A 78 13.28 12.71 3.93
C PRO A 78 13.09 11.58 2.91
N LEU A 79 12.25 11.78 1.90
CA LEU A 79 12.04 10.78 0.84
C LEU A 79 13.34 10.44 0.11
N ASP A 80 14.14 11.46 -0.25
CA ASP A 80 15.40 11.25 -0.99
C ASP A 80 16.41 10.44 -0.16
N LEU A 81 16.45 10.65 1.17
CA LEU A 81 17.28 9.83 2.05
C LEU A 81 16.88 8.35 2.01
N PHE A 82 15.59 8.06 2.07
CA PHE A 82 15.12 6.67 1.98
C PHE A 82 15.35 6.05 0.61
N MET A 83 15.30 6.84 -0.46
CA MET A 83 15.54 6.34 -1.82
C MET A 83 17.01 6.09 -2.11
N GLN A 84 17.92 6.94 -1.56
CA GLN A 84 19.35 6.85 -1.80
C GLN A 84 20.06 5.89 -0.84
N ASP A 85 19.38 5.44 0.22
CA ASP A 85 19.97 4.54 1.19
C ASP A 85 20.24 3.15 0.58
N GLU A 86 21.49 2.87 0.32
CA GLU A 86 21.92 1.59 -0.25
C GLU A 86 21.63 0.41 0.67
N THR A 87 21.56 0.63 1.98
CA THR A 87 21.30 -0.42 2.96
C THR A 87 19.84 -0.88 2.88
N LEU A 88 18.90 0.06 2.70
CA LEU A 88 17.49 -0.26 2.55
C LEU A 88 17.21 -1.03 1.26
N TRP A 89 17.92 -0.70 0.18
CA TRP A 89 17.78 -1.29 -1.15
C TRP A 89 18.90 -2.30 -1.47
N SER A 90 19.64 -2.77 -0.45
CA SER A 90 20.80 -3.65 -0.64
C SER A 90 20.47 -4.95 -1.34
N GLU A 91 19.33 -5.56 -0.98
CA GLU A 91 18.89 -6.87 -1.49
C GLU A 91 18.01 -6.76 -2.75
N PHE A 92 17.71 -5.53 -3.20
CA PHE A 92 16.85 -5.33 -4.37
C PHE A 92 17.27 -4.08 -5.15
N TYR A 93 17.52 -4.25 -6.44
CA TYR A 93 17.76 -3.11 -7.31
C TYR A 93 16.43 -2.60 -7.90
N ALA A 94 16.19 -1.31 -7.79
CA ALA A 94 15.00 -0.68 -8.35
C ALA A 94 15.33 0.72 -8.89
N PRO A 95 14.75 1.12 -10.02
CA PRO A 95 14.84 2.51 -10.47
C PRO A 95 14.10 3.43 -9.49
N ASP A 96 14.51 4.69 -9.43
CA ASP A 96 14.00 5.66 -8.46
C ASP A 96 12.48 5.83 -8.50
N VAL A 97 11.89 5.75 -9.69
CA VAL A 97 10.43 5.81 -9.84
C VAL A 97 9.72 4.66 -9.12
N LEU A 98 10.29 3.46 -9.18
CA LEU A 98 9.75 2.30 -8.47
C LEU A 98 10.00 2.41 -6.97
N LYS A 99 11.17 2.91 -6.53
CA LYS A 99 11.46 3.19 -5.13
C LYS A 99 10.43 4.19 -4.55
N LYS A 100 10.13 5.27 -5.28
CA LYS A 100 9.07 6.23 -4.91
C LYS A 100 7.71 5.55 -4.77
N ALA A 101 7.33 4.72 -5.73
CA ALA A 101 6.06 3.99 -5.70
C ALA A 101 5.97 3.06 -4.48
N VAL A 102 7.05 2.35 -4.15
CA VAL A 102 7.13 1.48 -2.97
C VAL A 102 7.00 2.30 -1.67
N MET A 103 7.69 3.43 -1.57
CA MET A 103 7.58 4.31 -0.39
C MET A 103 6.16 4.85 -0.23
N LEU A 104 5.49 5.23 -1.32
CA LEU A 104 4.07 5.63 -1.31
C LEU A 104 3.16 4.50 -0.84
N TYR A 105 3.38 3.28 -1.32
CA TYR A 105 2.64 2.08 -0.89
C TYR A 105 2.82 1.81 0.60
N CYS A 106 4.01 2.06 1.14
CA CYS A 106 4.34 1.86 2.54
C CYS A 106 3.61 2.83 3.50
N LEU A 107 2.96 3.87 3.02
CA LEU A 107 2.13 4.73 3.87
C LEU A 107 0.87 4.00 4.34
N SER A 108 0.49 4.16 5.61
CA SER A 108 -0.79 3.66 6.14
C SER A 108 -1.95 4.53 5.69
N PRO A 109 -2.97 3.97 5.02
CA PRO A 109 -4.17 4.72 4.71
C PRO A 109 -5.00 4.93 5.98
N GLN A 110 -5.35 6.17 6.30
CA GLN A 110 -6.15 6.49 7.48
C GLN A 110 -7.66 6.53 7.17
N ASN A 111 -8.00 6.71 5.90
CA ASN A 111 -9.36 6.73 5.38
C ASN A 111 -9.35 6.45 3.87
N LYS A 112 -10.53 6.31 3.27
CA LYS A 112 -10.66 6.05 1.83
C LYS A 112 -10.01 7.11 0.92
N GLY A 113 -9.85 8.33 1.40
CA GLY A 113 -9.18 9.41 0.66
C GLY A 113 -7.65 9.33 0.69
N ASP A 114 -7.10 8.36 1.41
CA ASP A 114 -5.67 8.10 1.49
C ASP A 114 -5.27 6.80 0.76
N LEU A 115 -6.23 6.08 0.19
CA LEU A 115 -5.98 4.82 -0.50
C LEU A 115 -5.09 5.04 -1.73
N LEU A 116 -4.05 4.22 -1.82
CA LEU A 116 -3.11 4.17 -2.94
C LEU A 116 -2.98 2.71 -3.39
N HIS A 117 -3.46 2.43 -4.59
CA HIS A 117 -3.36 1.09 -5.15
C HIS A 117 -2.35 1.11 -6.30
N ILE A 118 -1.45 0.14 -6.31
CA ILE A 118 -0.36 0.06 -7.29
C ILE A 118 -0.45 -1.27 -8.02
N GLY A 119 -0.28 -1.26 -9.34
CA GLY A 119 -0.14 -2.45 -10.16
C GLY A 119 1.30 -2.62 -10.63
N LEU A 120 1.87 -3.80 -10.42
CA LEU A 120 3.12 -4.25 -11.01
C LEU A 120 2.82 -5.48 -11.86
N VAL A 121 2.52 -5.27 -13.12
CA VAL A 121 2.19 -6.32 -14.10
C VAL A 121 3.38 -6.44 -15.04
N THR A 122 4.30 -7.30 -14.70
CA THR A 122 5.61 -7.38 -15.36
C THR A 122 5.96 -8.83 -15.69
N SER A 123 6.98 -9.03 -16.52
CA SER A 123 7.45 -10.36 -16.92
C SER A 123 7.77 -11.25 -15.70
N MET A 124 7.76 -12.56 -15.94
CA MET A 124 8.18 -13.52 -14.91
C MET A 124 9.67 -13.36 -14.64
N GLY A 125 10.06 -13.52 -13.37
CA GLY A 125 11.48 -13.43 -12.97
C GLY A 125 11.99 -12.05 -12.61
N GLU A 126 11.20 -10.99 -12.77
CA GLU A 126 11.61 -9.61 -12.41
C GLU A 126 11.64 -9.32 -10.89
N GLY A 127 11.47 -10.33 -10.04
CA GLY A 127 11.68 -10.20 -8.59
C GLY A 127 10.54 -9.53 -7.82
N LYS A 128 9.30 -9.53 -8.32
CA LYS A 128 8.13 -8.93 -7.64
C LYS A 128 7.94 -9.42 -6.20
N ASP A 129 8.06 -10.72 -5.98
CA ASP A 129 7.91 -11.31 -4.65
C ASP A 129 9.09 -10.91 -3.75
N HIS A 130 10.30 -10.84 -4.31
CA HIS A 130 11.51 -10.36 -3.63
C HIS A 130 11.35 -8.91 -3.15
N LEU A 131 10.72 -8.04 -3.95
CA LEU A 131 10.41 -6.67 -3.56
C LEU A 131 9.54 -6.65 -2.29
N ILE A 132 8.52 -7.48 -2.24
CA ILE A 132 7.65 -7.55 -1.04
C ILE A 132 8.41 -8.11 0.15
N GLU A 133 9.10 -9.24 0.00
CA GLU A 133 9.75 -9.94 1.10
C GLU A 133 10.97 -9.19 1.65
N ARG A 134 11.78 -8.60 0.78
CA ARG A 134 13.08 -8.03 1.16
C ARG A 134 13.05 -6.54 1.42
N VAL A 135 12.11 -5.81 0.82
CA VAL A 135 12.01 -4.35 0.99
C VAL A 135 10.78 -3.95 1.78
N VAL A 136 9.59 -4.40 1.37
CA VAL A 136 8.35 -3.90 1.98
C VAL A 136 8.10 -4.49 3.37
N GLN A 137 8.12 -5.82 3.51
CA GLN A 137 7.84 -6.48 4.79
C GLN A 137 8.77 -6.08 5.94
N PRO A 138 10.08 -5.85 5.70
CA PRO A 138 10.96 -5.32 6.74
C PRO A 138 10.60 -3.91 7.22
N LEU A 139 9.99 -3.10 6.35
CA LEU A 139 9.61 -1.71 6.66
C LEU A 139 8.24 -1.61 7.32
N VAL A 140 7.25 -2.36 6.82
CA VAL A 140 5.85 -2.19 7.21
C VAL A 140 5.11 -3.53 7.26
N PRO A 141 4.07 -3.66 8.13
CA PRO A 141 3.19 -4.82 8.07
C PRO A 141 2.50 -4.91 6.71
N VAL A 142 2.60 -6.07 6.08
CA VAL A 142 1.98 -6.38 4.79
C VAL A 142 1.33 -7.76 4.87
N GLY A 143 0.07 -7.84 4.51
CA GLY A 143 -0.61 -9.11 4.24
C GLY A 143 -0.31 -9.55 2.82
N VAL A 144 -0.09 -10.84 2.60
CA VAL A 144 0.11 -11.38 1.27
C VAL A 144 -1.05 -12.31 0.93
N ALA A 145 -1.77 -11.98 -0.13
CA ALA A 145 -2.79 -12.82 -0.71
C ALA A 145 -2.26 -13.38 -2.03
N GLY A 146 -2.02 -14.68 -2.08
CA GLY A 146 -1.53 -15.38 -3.27
C GLY A 146 -2.55 -16.39 -3.79
N SER A 147 -2.13 -17.26 -4.69
CA SER A 147 -2.94 -18.36 -5.20
C SER A 147 -3.37 -19.33 -4.09
N GLY A 148 -4.54 -19.94 -4.22
CA GLY A 148 -5.07 -20.93 -3.28
C GLY A 148 -6.09 -20.41 -2.28
N LYS A 149 -6.04 -20.91 -1.01
CA LYS A 149 -7.10 -20.59 -0.01
C LYS A 149 -7.26 -19.12 0.32
N MET A 150 -6.20 -18.32 0.21
CA MET A 150 -6.23 -16.88 0.51
C MET A 150 -6.78 -16.04 -0.64
N SER A 151 -6.94 -16.60 -1.84
CA SER A 151 -7.57 -15.94 -2.98
C SER A 151 -9.10 -16.19 -3.07
N THR A 152 -9.70 -16.76 -2.04
CA THR A 152 -11.14 -16.96 -1.96
C THR A 152 -11.84 -15.78 -1.27
N ILE A 153 -13.12 -15.60 -1.54
CA ILE A 153 -13.95 -14.59 -0.84
C ILE A 153 -13.85 -14.79 0.68
N ALA A 154 -13.98 -16.03 1.16
CA ALA A 154 -13.89 -16.33 2.59
C ALA A 154 -12.51 -16.01 3.17
N GLY A 155 -11.44 -16.34 2.48
CA GLY A 155 -10.06 -16.07 2.91
C GLY A 155 -9.73 -14.57 2.96
N LEU A 156 -10.23 -13.80 1.99
CA LEU A 156 -9.95 -12.37 1.89
C LEU A 156 -10.88 -11.51 2.76
N PHE A 157 -12.17 -11.78 2.72
CA PHE A 157 -13.18 -10.91 3.34
C PHE A 157 -13.70 -11.50 4.66
N GLY A 158 -13.63 -12.82 4.80
CA GLY A 158 -14.14 -13.55 5.94
C GLY A 158 -15.36 -14.40 5.62
N ALA A 159 -15.75 -15.20 6.57
CA ALA A 159 -16.89 -16.10 6.46
C ALA A 159 -17.77 -16.04 7.71
N MET A 160 -19.06 -16.37 7.52
CA MET A 160 -19.99 -16.59 8.62
C MET A 160 -20.30 -18.08 8.68
N SER A 161 -19.92 -18.74 9.77
CA SER A 161 -20.14 -20.17 9.97
C SER A 161 -21.50 -20.52 10.56
N GLY A 162 -22.27 -19.53 11.05
CA GLY A 162 -23.60 -19.68 11.65
C GLY A 162 -24.50 -18.48 11.36
N ASP A 163 -25.64 -18.46 11.99
CA ASP A 163 -26.59 -17.33 11.90
C ASP A 163 -26.36 -16.27 12.97
N ASP A 164 -25.31 -16.44 13.78
CA ASP A 164 -24.93 -15.54 14.86
C ASP A 164 -23.70 -14.70 14.45
N LEU A 165 -23.69 -13.43 14.87
CA LEU A 165 -22.59 -12.50 14.68
C LEU A 165 -21.27 -12.97 15.36
N SER A 166 -21.37 -13.84 16.38
CA SER A 166 -20.22 -14.44 17.06
C SER A 166 -19.47 -15.47 16.19
N SER A 167 -20.07 -15.95 15.13
CA SER A 167 -19.51 -16.96 14.23
C SER A 167 -18.78 -16.39 13.01
N ILE A 168 -18.46 -15.10 13.03
CA ILE A 168 -17.80 -14.43 11.91
C ILE A 168 -16.28 -14.60 12.04
N GLU A 169 -15.71 -15.30 11.08
CA GLU A 169 -14.25 -15.34 10.88
C GLU A 169 -13.82 -14.16 10.01
N LEU A 170 -12.88 -13.34 10.51
CA LEU A 170 -12.32 -12.23 9.76
C LEU A 170 -11.36 -12.75 8.69
N GLY A 171 -11.55 -12.32 7.45
CA GLY A 171 -10.61 -12.53 6.36
C GLY A 171 -9.36 -11.64 6.47
N LEU A 172 -8.49 -11.75 5.47
CA LEU A 172 -7.22 -11.02 5.44
C LEU A 172 -7.43 -9.49 5.36
N ILE A 173 -8.37 -9.02 4.54
CA ILE A 173 -8.60 -7.58 4.32
C ILE A 173 -9.03 -6.87 5.62
N PRO A 174 -10.03 -7.33 6.38
CA PRO A 174 -10.36 -6.71 7.66
C PRO A 174 -9.22 -6.74 8.69
N LYS A 175 -8.42 -7.81 8.69
CA LYS A 175 -7.23 -7.92 9.57
C LYS A 175 -6.15 -6.92 9.21
N MET A 176 -6.06 -6.56 7.93
CA MET A 176 -5.08 -5.59 7.41
C MET A 176 -5.65 -4.17 7.32
N ASN A 177 -6.75 -3.88 7.99
CA ASN A 177 -7.33 -2.53 7.99
C ASN A 177 -6.30 -1.48 8.46
N HIS A 178 -6.13 -0.41 7.70
CA HIS A 178 -5.07 0.62 7.83
C HIS A 178 -3.64 0.13 7.54
N GLU A 179 -3.51 -1.06 6.94
CA GLU A 179 -2.22 -1.64 6.56
C GLU A 179 -2.12 -1.83 5.04
N ARG A 180 -1.30 -2.75 4.59
CA ARG A 180 -1.02 -3.02 3.17
C ARG A 180 -1.33 -4.46 2.84
N LEU A 181 -1.71 -4.68 1.60
CA LEU A 181 -1.98 -6.00 1.06
C LEU A 181 -1.25 -6.15 -0.28
N ALA A 182 -0.38 -7.13 -0.38
CA ALA A 182 0.16 -7.60 -1.65
C ALA A 182 -0.77 -8.67 -2.21
N VAL A 183 -1.23 -8.46 -3.43
CA VAL A 183 -2.13 -9.36 -4.15
C VAL A 183 -1.32 -10.03 -5.25
N SER A 184 -0.78 -11.22 -4.95
CA SER A 184 0.11 -11.96 -5.86
C SER A 184 -0.69 -12.89 -6.78
N GLU A 185 -0.18 -13.10 -8.00
CA GLU A 185 -0.78 -13.99 -9.01
C GLU A 185 -2.27 -13.73 -9.25
N PHE A 186 -2.69 -12.46 -9.20
CA PHE A 186 -4.09 -12.08 -9.29
C PHE A 186 -4.77 -12.54 -10.59
N GLN A 187 -4.01 -12.75 -11.66
CA GLN A 187 -4.51 -13.25 -12.95
C GLN A 187 -5.12 -14.66 -12.84
N THR A 188 -4.86 -15.37 -11.76
CA THR A 188 -5.43 -16.72 -11.49
C THR A 188 -6.71 -16.68 -10.64
N TRP A 189 -7.14 -15.49 -10.22
CA TRP A 189 -8.23 -15.34 -9.28
C TRP A 189 -9.59 -15.36 -9.96
N ASP A 190 -10.60 -15.78 -9.20
CA ASP A 190 -11.98 -15.79 -9.66
C ASP A 190 -12.53 -14.36 -9.87
N SER A 191 -13.31 -14.17 -10.92
CA SER A 191 -13.93 -12.88 -11.25
C SER A 191 -14.82 -12.33 -10.13
N MET A 192 -15.46 -13.16 -9.33
CA MET A 192 -16.27 -12.72 -8.18
C MET A 192 -15.42 -12.07 -7.10
N VAL A 193 -14.19 -12.56 -6.88
CA VAL A 193 -13.25 -11.97 -5.94
C VAL A 193 -12.84 -10.57 -6.37
N PHE A 194 -12.62 -10.36 -7.66
CA PHE A 194 -12.33 -9.02 -8.20
C PHE A 194 -13.48 -8.04 -8.00
N GLY A 195 -14.74 -8.50 -8.15
CA GLY A 195 -15.91 -7.67 -7.89
C GLY A 195 -15.93 -7.09 -6.48
N GLU A 196 -15.67 -7.92 -5.49
CA GLU A 196 -15.59 -7.50 -4.09
C GLU A 196 -14.34 -6.64 -3.78
N LEU A 197 -13.18 -6.98 -4.36
CA LEU A 197 -11.98 -6.15 -4.23
C LEU A 197 -12.20 -4.72 -4.74
N MET A 198 -12.89 -4.57 -5.86
CA MET A 198 -13.22 -3.24 -6.40
C MET A 198 -14.07 -2.41 -5.45
N ASN A 199 -14.98 -3.04 -4.71
CA ASN A 199 -15.76 -2.36 -3.69
C ASN A 199 -14.88 -1.87 -2.54
N VAL A 200 -13.96 -2.70 -2.08
CA VAL A 200 -12.99 -2.34 -1.04
C VAL A 200 -12.06 -1.21 -1.51
N MET A 201 -11.51 -1.32 -2.72
CA MET A 201 -10.65 -0.29 -3.32
C MET A 201 -11.35 1.07 -3.41
N ALA A 202 -12.64 1.07 -3.71
CA ALA A 202 -13.41 2.31 -3.86
C ALA A 202 -13.86 2.91 -2.53
N ASN A 203 -14.21 2.08 -1.55
CA ASN A 203 -14.94 2.48 -0.36
C ASN A 203 -14.15 2.34 0.95
N GLY A 204 -13.04 1.58 0.95
CA GLY A 204 -12.29 1.25 2.17
C GLY A 204 -13.09 0.37 3.14
N LYS A 205 -14.10 -0.32 2.63
CA LYS A 205 -14.95 -1.24 3.40
C LYS A 205 -15.57 -2.27 2.47
N PHE A 206 -16.02 -3.37 3.01
CA PHE A 206 -16.84 -4.34 2.30
C PHE A 206 -18.12 -4.65 3.10
N GLU A 207 -19.13 -5.14 2.41
CA GLU A 207 -20.44 -5.44 2.96
C GLU A 207 -20.74 -6.92 2.74
N MET A 208 -21.13 -7.61 3.80
CA MET A 208 -21.57 -9.01 3.74
C MET A 208 -23.04 -9.06 4.10
N GLN A 209 -23.82 -9.73 3.27
CA GLN A 209 -25.23 -10.01 3.55
C GLN A 209 -25.44 -11.50 3.76
N LYS A 210 -26.07 -11.88 4.86
CA LYS A 210 -26.53 -13.24 5.10
C LYS A 210 -27.90 -13.20 5.77
N GLY A 211 -28.92 -13.64 5.04
CA GLY A 211 -30.30 -13.56 5.50
C GLY A 211 -30.73 -12.11 5.75
N GLN A 212 -31.09 -11.78 6.97
CA GLN A 212 -31.45 -10.42 7.38
C GLN A 212 -30.29 -9.62 7.99
N LEU A 213 -29.10 -10.22 8.05
CA LEU A 213 -27.92 -9.58 8.59
C LEU A 213 -27.17 -8.84 7.48
N ASP A 214 -27.01 -7.54 7.68
CA ASP A 214 -26.19 -6.67 6.83
C ASP A 214 -24.99 -6.19 7.65
N ILE A 215 -23.78 -6.64 7.28
CA ILE A 215 -22.56 -6.42 8.05
C ILE A 215 -21.57 -5.65 7.20
N SER A 216 -21.27 -4.43 7.62
CA SER A 216 -20.19 -3.64 7.05
C SER A 216 -18.89 -3.87 7.84
N ARG A 217 -17.80 -4.19 7.14
CA ARG A 217 -16.46 -4.40 7.71
C ARG A 217 -15.48 -3.39 7.15
N PRO A 218 -14.55 -2.88 7.97
CA PRO A 218 -13.50 -2.00 7.48
C PRO A 218 -12.53 -2.78 6.58
N GLY A 219 -12.00 -2.12 5.57
CA GLY A 219 -11.04 -2.64 4.63
C GLY A 219 -10.23 -1.49 4.00
N CYS A 220 -9.87 -0.50 4.82
CA CYS A 220 -9.04 0.63 4.38
C CYS A 220 -7.59 0.15 4.22
N VAL A 221 -7.26 -0.40 3.05
CA VAL A 221 -6.01 -1.13 2.79
C VAL A 221 -5.39 -0.61 1.50
N ASN A 222 -4.11 -0.24 1.52
CA ASN A 222 -3.35 -0.04 0.30
C ASN A 222 -3.06 -1.39 -0.35
N MET A 223 -3.33 -1.53 -1.64
CA MET A 223 -3.12 -2.79 -2.36
C MET A 223 -2.02 -2.65 -3.40
N MET A 224 -1.15 -3.65 -3.49
CA MET A 224 -0.18 -3.80 -4.55
C MET A 224 -0.49 -5.10 -5.30
N PHE A 225 -0.90 -4.95 -6.56
CA PHE A 225 -1.22 -6.07 -7.44
C PHE A 225 0.05 -6.52 -8.15
N LEU A 226 0.44 -7.76 -7.92
CA LEU A 226 1.62 -8.40 -8.52
C LEU A 226 1.14 -9.44 -9.52
N GLY A 227 1.31 -9.18 -10.79
CA GLY A 227 0.84 -10.05 -11.86
C GLY A 227 1.89 -10.33 -12.91
N ASN A 228 1.65 -11.38 -13.66
CA ASN A 228 2.41 -11.73 -14.85
C ASN A 228 1.51 -11.53 -16.07
N PRO A 229 2.07 -11.19 -17.24
CA PRO A 229 1.32 -11.17 -18.49
C PRO A 229 0.77 -12.56 -18.81
N PRO A 230 -0.27 -12.66 -19.65
CA PRO A 230 -0.78 -13.93 -20.13
C PRO A 230 0.34 -14.78 -20.73
N LYS A 231 0.25 -16.11 -20.61
CA LYS A 231 1.29 -17.05 -21.13
C LYS A 231 1.55 -16.93 -22.64
N SER A 232 0.60 -16.39 -23.40
CA SER A 232 0.68 -16.14 -24.82
C SER A 232 1.31 -14.80 -25.19
N TRP A 233 1.77 -14.04 -24.20
CA TRP A 233 2.34 -12.72 -24.45
C TRP A 233 3.75 -12.86 -25.05
N ASP A 234 3.96 -12.17 -26.15
CA ASP A 234 5.21 -12.10 -26.89
C ASP A 234 5.62 -10.62 -27.00
N ASP A 235 6.79 -10.30 -26.48
CA ASP A 235 7.33 -8.92 -26.42
C ASP A 235 7.35 -8.21 -27.77
N GLU A 236 7.48 -8.96 -28.88
CA GLU A 236 7.57 -8.38 -30.21
C GLU A 236 6.21 -8.03 -30.83
N THR A 237 5.12 -8.66 -30.38
CA THR A 237 3.81 -8.58 -31.02
C THR A 237 2.74 -7.83 -30.22
N HIS A 238 2.92 -7.71 -28.91
CA HIS A 238 1.94 -7.14 -27.99
C HIS A 238 2.40 -5.79 -27.42
N ASN A 239 1.47 -4.90 -27.22
CA ASN A 239 1.72 -3.66 -26.49
C ASN A 239 1.47 -3.84 -24.98
N ASN A 240 1.99 -2.95 -24.18
CA ASN A 240 1.85 -3.05 -22.72
C ASN A 240 0.40 -2.97 -22.23
N LEU A 241 -0.54 -2.46 -23.03
CA LEU A 241 -1.96 -2.47 -22.70
C LEU A 241 -2.53 -3.90 -22.73
N ASP A 242 -1.98 -4.77 -23.56
CA ASP A 242 -2.43 -6.17 -23.64
C ASP A 242 -2.08 -6.95 -22.37
N MET A 243 -1.01 -6.55 -21.65
CA MET A 243 -0.68 -7.10 -20.34
C MET A 243 -1.83 -6.91 -19.33
N LEU A 244 -2.61 -5.87 -19.52
CA LEU A 244 -3.71 -5.56 -18.62
C LEU A 244 -4.91 -6.47 -18.83
N GLU A 245 -4.94 -7.25 -19.91
CA GLU A 245 -5.94 -8.31 -20.12
C GLU A 245 -5.86 -9.39 -19.05
N SER A 246 -4.73 -9.50 -18.33
CA SER A 246 -4.63 -10.37 -17.14
C SER A 246 -5.67 -10.08 -16.06
N PHE A 247 -6.25 -8.87 -16.05
CA PHE A 247 -7.39 -8.53 -15.18
C PHE A 247 -8.75 -9.00 -15.72
N GLY A 248 -8.77 -9.63 -16.90
CA GLY A 248 -9.99 -10.14 -17.53
C GLY A 248 -11.03 -9.03 -17.79
N ASP A 249 -12.31 -9.39 -17.66
CA ASP A 249 -13.44 -8.46 -17.90
C ASP A 249 -13.46 -7.23 -16.98
N TYR A 250 -12.71 -7.27 -15.88
CA TYR A 250 -12.58 -6.17 -14.92
C TYR A 250 -11.43 -5.22 -15.19
N THR A 251 -10.66 -5.43 -16.25
CA THR A 251 -9.45 -4.67 -16.60
C THR A 251 -9.65 -3.17 -16.43
N TYR A 252 -10.61 -2.59 -17.14
CA TYR A 252 -10.85 -1.15 -17.06
C TYR A 252 -11.26 -0.68 -15.66
N GLN A 253 -12.10 -1.46 -14.99
CA GLN A 253 -12.62 -1.09 -13.67
C GLN A 253 -11.51 -1.09 -12.60
N ILE A 254 -10.58 -2.05 -12.68
CA ILE A 254 -9.41 -2.11 -11.79
C ILE A 254 -8.43 -0.99 -12.15
N LEU A 255 -8.10 -0.81 -13.42
CA LEU A 255 -7.22 0.26 -13.87
C LEU A 255 -7.70 1.64 -13.45
N SER A 256 -9.00 1.87 -13.48
CA SER A 256 -9.57 3.14 -13.02
C SER A 256 -9.40 3.38 -11.52
N ARG A 257 -9.01 2.35 -10.74
CA ARG A 257 -8.78 2.39 -9.29
C ARG A 257 -7.31 2.24 -8.90
N LEU A 258 -6.46 1.80 -9.82
CA LEU A 258 -5.01 1.80 -9.58
C LEU A 258 -4.49 3.24 -9.66
N THR A 259 -3.84 3.68 -8.61
CA THR A 259 -3.21 5.00 -8.57
C THR A 259 -2.03 5.07 -9.52
N LEU A 260 -1.19 4.03 -9.49
CA LEU A 260 -0.04 3.85 -10.36
C LEU A 260 -0.06 2.42 -10.92
N ILE A 261 0.46 2.27 -12.14
CA ILE A 261 0.67 0.96 -12.75
C ILE A 261 1.98 0.96 -13.51
N PHE A 262 2.75 -0.10 -13.34
CA PHE A 262 4.00 -0.31 -14.04
C PHE A 262 3.97 -1.68 -14.73
N THR A 263 4.30 -1.69 -15.99
CA THR A 263 4.36 -2.90 -16.83
C THR A 263 5.79 -3.41 -17.00
N GLN A 264 6.75 -2.67 -16.49
CA GLN A 264 8.16 -3.05 -16.46
C GLN A 264 8.76 -2.67 -15.12
N MET A 265 9.63 -3.53 -14.62
CA MET A 265 10.49 -3.28 -13.45
C MET A 265 11.96 -3.31 -13.87
N SER A 266 12.25 -3.87 -15.05
CA SER A 266 13.59 -3.99 -15.60
C SER A 266 14.18 -2.63 -15.92
N ILE A 267 15.47 -2.58 -15.81
CA ILE A 267 16.32 -1.46 -16.12
C ILE A 267 17.09 -1.86 -17.36
N SER A 268 17.29 -0.92 -18.27
CA SER A 268 18.05 -1.18 -19.47
C SER A 268 19.51 -0.80 -19.30
N GLY A 269 20.34 -1.48 -20.06
CA GLY A 269 21.73 -1.15 -20.27
C GLY A 269 22.70 -2.01 -19.45
N PRO A 270 23.94 -2.12 -19.94
CA PRO A 270 24.97 -2.98 -19.35
C PRO A 270 25.33 -2.59 -17.91
N ASP A 271 25.23 -1.31 -17.57
CA ASP A 271 25.54 -0.82 -16.22
C ASP A 271 24.49 -1.31 -15.20
N ALA A 272 23.22 -1.39 -15.60
CA ALA A 272 22.15 -1.88 -14.74
C ALA A 272 22.21 -3.39 -14.57
N GLU A 273 22.48 -4.13 -15.63
CA GLU A 273 22.70 -5.58 -15.57
C GLU A 273 23.86 -5.91 -14.64
N GLN A 274 24.98 -5.18 -14.77
CA GLN A 274 26.13 -5.35 -13.89
C GLN A 274 25.78 -5.09 -12.42
N LEU A 275 25.02 -4.03 -12.12
CA LEU A 275 24.60 -3.73 -10.74
C LEU A 275 23.69 -4.81 -10.17
N ILE A 276 22.83 -5.40 -10.96
CA ILE A 276 21.97 -6.53 -10.54
C ILE A 276 22.84 -7.75 -10.27
N GLU A 277 23.78 -8.08 -11.18
CA GLU A 277 24.71 -9.19 -11.01
C GLU A 277 25.56 -9.03 -9.74
N GLU A 278 26.11 -7.82 -9.51
CA GLU A 278 26.88 -7.52 -8.29
C GLU A 278 26.04 -7.73 -7.03
N LYS A 279 24.80 -7.30 -6.99
CA LYS A 279 23.91 -7.53 -5.84
C LYS A 279 23.58 -9.00 -5.61
N ILE A 280 23.38 -9.77 -6.69
CA ILE A 280 23.18 -11.20 -6.61
C ILE A 280 24.44 -11.88 -6.06
N MET A 281 25.62 -11.51 -6.57
CA MET A 281 26.90 -12.04 -6.08
C MET A 281 27.17 -11.68 -4.63
N ASP A 282 26.87 -10.45 -4.22
CA ASP A 282 26.97 -9.99 -2.82
C ASP A 282 26.09 -10.86 -1.89
N ALA A 283 24.86 -11.14 -2.32
CA ALA A 283 23.95 -12.02 -1.59
C ALA A 283 24.46 -13.46 -1.52
N MET A 284 24.94 -14.01 -2.65
CA MET A 284 25.51 -15.38 -2.70
C MET A 284 26.78 -15.52 -1.86
N ASN A 285 27.58 -14.47 -1.77
CA ASN A 285 28.81 -14.44 -0.95
C ASN A 285 28.53 -14.19 0.54
N GLY A 286 27.26 -14.06 0.93
CA GLY A 286 26.87 -13.86 2.33
C GLY A 286 27.21 -12.46 2.87
N LYS A 287 27.42 -11.45 2.03
CA LYS A 287 27.70 -10.07 2.46
C LYS A 287 26.60 -9.53 3.41
N PHE A 288 25.35 -9.88 3.12
CA PHE A 288 24.20 -9.49 3.95
C PHE A 288 24.06 -10.36 5.21
N ASP A 289 24.88 -11.40 5.35
CA ASP A 289 24.96 -12.25 6.54
C ASP A 289 25.96 -11.74 7.57
N ASP A 290 26.81 -10.78 7.18
CA ASP A 290 27.73 -10.12 8.09
C ASP A 290 26.96 -9.45 9.25
N PRO A 291 27.37 -9.65 10.52
CA PRO A 291 26.67 -9.11 11.68
C PRO A 291 26.59 -7.58 11.72
N GLU A 292 27.60 -6.87 11.21
CA GLU A 292 27.63 -5.41 11.18
C GLU A 292 26.68 -4.89 10.11
N VAL A 293 26.71 -5.46 8.90
CA VAL A 293 25.79 -5.13 7.82
C VAL A 293 24.34 -5.40 8.24
N LYS A 294 24.08 -6.56 8.85
CA LYS A 294 22.74 -6.88 9.40
C LYS A 294 22.30 -5.88 10.46
N ARG A 295 23.20 -5.44 11.32
CA ARG A 295 22.87 -4.46 12.35
C ARG A 295 22.50 -3.11 11.73
N GLU A 296 23.24 -2.66 10.74
CA GLU A 296 22.96 -1.41 10.03
C GLU A 296 21.65 -1.49 9.27
N MET A 297 21.43 -2.55 8.48
CA MET A 297 20.16 -2.80 7.81
C MET A 297 18.97 -2.78 8.77
N ASN A 298 19.09 -3.47 9.90
CA ASN A 298 18.03 -3.51 10.89
C ASN A 298 17.75 -2.14 11.51
N MET A 299 18.79 -1.34 11.75
CA MET A 299 18.64 0.01 12.28
C MET A 299 17.85 0.89 11.30
N TRP A 300 18.21 0.89 10.02
CA TRP A 300 17.49 1.63 8.98
C TRP A 300 16.05 1.13 8.78
N ARG A 301 15.83 -0.18 8.82
CA ARG A 301 14.49 -0.78 8.73
C ARG A 301 13.61 -0.36 9.90
N VAL A 302 14.15 -0.38 11.12
CA VAL A 302 13.42 0.07 12.33
C VAL A 302 13.12 1.56 12.25
N PHE A 303 14.10 2.38 11.89
CA PHE A 303 13.91 3.82 11.74
C PHE A 303 12.87 4.13 10.65
N GLY A 304 12.99 3.54 9.47
CA GLY A 304 12.06 3.72 8.36
C GLY A 304 10.63 3.32 8.72
N ARG A 305 10.46 2.20 9.44
CA ARG A 305 9.15 1.75 9.95
C ARG A 305 8.51 2.78 10.85
N GLU A 306 9.26 3.28 11.84
CA GLU A 306 8.75 4.27 12.78
C GLU A 306 8.46 5.61 12.11
N TYR A 307 9.32 6.02 11.20
CA TYR A 307 9.11 7.20 10.38
C TYR A 307 7.81 7.10 9.58
N LEU A 308 7.66 6.04 8.77
CA LEU A 308 6.47 5.81 7.95
C LEU A 308 5.19 5.74 8.78
N ARG A 309 5.25 5.10 9.95
CA ARG A 309 4.13 5.07 10.89
C ARG A 309 3.72 6.48 11.34
N LYS A 310 4.69 7.33 11.69
CA LYS A 310 4.44 8.70 12.15
C LYS A 310 3.91 9.59 11.04
N VAL A 311 4.57 9.61 9.89
CA VAL A 311 4.18 10.49 8.77
C VAL A 311 2.86 10.08 8.14
N SER A 312 2.46 8.82 8.24
CA SER A 312 1.14 8.35 7.80
C SER A 312 -0.02 9.03 8.54
N LEU A 313 0.22 9.51 9.76
CA LEU A 313 -0.79 10.22 10.57
C LEU A 313 -0.90 11.70 10.20
N ILE A 314 0.07 12.25 9.48
CA ILE A 314 0.04 13.65 9.05
C ILE A 314 -1.13 13.84 8.07
N ARG A 315 -1.83 14.96 8.20
CA ARG A 315 -2.93 15.37 7.32
C ARG A 315 -2.58 16.65 6.60
N PRO A 316 -1.84 16.56 5.47
CA PRO A 316 -1.38 17.73 4.76
C PRO A 316 -2.55 18.62 4.32
N GLN A 317 -2.45 19.89 4.66
CA GLN A 317 -3.43 20.89 4.27
C GLN A 317 -3.12 21.43 2.87
N MET A 318 -4.17 21.82 2.15
CA MET A 318 -4.07 22.42 0.82
C MET A 318 -4.72 23.80 0.84
N SER A 319 -3.95 24.85 0.57
CA SER A 319 -4.48 26.19 0.34
C SER A 319 -5.39 26.24 -0.90
N ALA A 320 -6.15 27.31 -1.06
CA ALA A 320 -6.96 27.50 -2.27
C ALA A 320 -6.10 27.59 -3.54
N GLU A 321 -4.93 28.21 -3.44
CA GLU A 321 -3.95 28.33 -4.51
C GLU A 321 -3.42 26.94 -4.91
N VAL A 322 -2.99 26.13 -3.95
CA VAL A 322 -2.53 24.75 -4.18
C VAL A 322 -3.61 23.88 -4.83
N LYS A 323 -4.87 24.00 -4.39
CA LYS A 323 -6.00 23.29 -5.03
C LYS A 323 -6.21 23.74 -6.48
N GLY A 324 -6.06 25.03 -6.75
CA GLY A 324 -6.09 25.58 -8.11
C GLY A 324 -4.98 25.00 -8.97
N LEU A 325 -3.77 24.96 -8.44
CA LEU A 325 -2.60 24.42 -9.12
C LEU A 325 -2.72 22.91 -9.41
N ILE A 326 -3.15 22.10 -8.44
CA ILE A 326 -3.42 20.67 -8.65
C ILE A 326 -4.43 20.48 -9.80
N ARG A 327 -5.49 21.30 -9.81
CA ARG A 327 -6.51 21.23 -10.86
C ARG A 327 -5.96 21.59 -12.24
N SER A 328 -5.22 22.69 -12.36
CA SER A 328 -4.64 23.12 -13.64
C SER A 328 -3.62 22.08 -14.15
N THR A 329 -2.69 21.64 -13.30
CA THR A 329 -1.70 20.61 -13.65
C THR A 329 -2.37 19.33 -14.16
N TYR A 330 -3.39 18.85 -13.45
CA TYR A 330 -4.12 17.66 -13.89
C TYR A 330 -4.77 17.84 -15.26
N HIS A 331 -5.52 18.92 -15.45
CA HIS A 331 -6.27 19.12 -16.69
C HIS A 331 -5.41 19.49 -17.88
N GLU A 332 -4.35 20.27 -17.67
CA GLU A 332 -3.52 20.80 -18.76
C GLU A 332 -2.36 19.86 -19.12
N GLN A 333 -1.78 19.18 -18.14
CA GLN A 333 -0.57 18.43 -18.32
C GLN A 333 -0.78 16.90 -18.29
N ILE A 334 -1.64 16.39 -17.44
CA ILE A 334 -1.85 14.94 -17.30
C ILE A 334 -2.96 14.46 -18.23
N LYS A 335 -4.17 14.99 -18.09
CA LYS A 335 -5.36 14.54 -18.81
C LYS A 335 -5.25 14.70 -20.32
N ASN A 336 -4.49 15.68 -20.79
CA ASN A 336 -4.33 15.99 -22.20
C ASN A 336 -3.18 15.17 -22.85
N THR A 337 -2.50 14.29 -22.12
CA THR A 337 -1.49 13.42 -22.71
C THR A 337 -2.14 12.33 -23.56
N LYS A 338 -1.47 11.95 -24.69
CA LYS A 338 -1.92 10.85 -25.54
C LYS A 338 -2.02 9.53 -24.76
N ALA A 339 -1.10 9.31 -23.81
CA ALA A 339 -1.10 8.14 -22.94
C ALA A 339 -2.37 8.07 -22.09
N PHE A 340 -2.78 9.18 -21.48
CA PHE A 340 -4.00 9.25 -20.68
C PHE A 340 -5.24 9.05 -21.56
N GLU A 341 -5.29 9.71 -22.73
CA GLU A 341 -6.42 9.59 -23.66
C GLU A 341 -6.65 8.13 -24.05
N LYS A 342 -5.59 7.44 -24.51
CA LYS A 342 -5.68 6.04 -24.93
C LYS A 342 -5.99 5.09 -23.77
N ALA A 343 -5.38 5.27 -22.61
CA ALA A 343 -5.57 4.39 -21.47
C ALA A 343 -6.94 4.56 -20.80
N PHE A 344 -7.49 5.78 -20.71
CA PHE A 344 -8.64 6.08 -19.85
C PHE A 344 -9.79 6.79 -20.54
N LEU A 345 -9.57 7.74 -21.46
CA LEU A 345 -10.64 8.58 -22.00
C LEU A 345 -11.49 7.91 -23.06
N GLU A 346 -10.97 6.98 -23.82
CA GLU A 346 -11.74 6.23 -24.83
C GLU A 346 -12.93 5.51 -24.20
N ARG A 347 -12.83 5.12 -22.92
CA ARG A 347 -13.83 4.35 -22.18
C ARG A 347 -14.66 5.18 -21.19
N SER A 348 -14.18 6.35 -20.74
CA SER A 348 -14.93 7.21 -19.80
C SER A 348 -14.48 8.68 -19.84
N LYS A 349 -15.22 9.51 -20.58
CA LYS A 349 -14.96 10.95 -20.72
C LYS A 349 -15.13 11.76 -19.42
N LYS A 350 -15.65 11.19 -18.35
CA LYS A 350 -16.02 11.89 -17.10
C LYS A 350 -15.51 11.26 -15.81
N ASP A 351 -14.52 10.34 -15.90
CA ASP A 351 -14.02 9.70 -14.70
C ASP A 351 -13.15 10.66 -13.87
N MET A 352 -13.73 11.14 -12.76
CA MET A 352 -13.04 12.01 -11.81
C MET A 352 -12.12 11.27 -10.83
N ARG A 353 -12.07 9.92 -10.90
CA ARG A 353 -11.27 9.12 -9.97
C ARG A 353 -9.78 9.40 -10.15
N LYS A 354 -9.30 9.49 -11.38
CA LYS A 354 -7.89 9.81 -11.65
C LYS A 354 -7.48 11.19 -11.11
N TYR A 355 -8.37 12.17 -11.15
CA TYR A 355 -8.14 13.46 -10.49
C TYR A 355 -8.04 13.31 -8.96
N GLN A 356 -8.90 12.48 -8.37
CA GLN A 356 -8.83 12.19 -6.94
C GLN A 356 -7.55 11.44 -6.58
N GLU A 357 -7.15 10.44 -7.36
CA GLU A 357 -5.90 9.70 -7.17
C GLU A 357 -4.68 10.61 -7.29
N TYR A 358 -4.66 11.49 -8.27
CA TYR A 358 -3.60 12.50 -8.39
C TYR A 358 -3.54 13.41 -7.15
N THR A 359 -4.69 13.87 -6.67
CA THR A 359 -4.77 14.67 -5.44
C THR A 359 -4.27 13.88 -4.22
N ASN A 360 -4.59 12.58 -4.14
CA ASN A 360 -4.11 11.70 -3.08
C ASN A 360 -2.58 11.51 -3.16
N LEU A 361 -2.01 11.38 -4.36
CA LEU A 361 -0.56 11.32 -4.57
C LEU A 361 0.14 12.58 -4.05
N CYS A 362 -0.36 13.78 -4.39
CA CYS A 362 0.20 15.02 -3.87
C CYS A 362 0.24 15.05 -2.33
N ARG A 363 -0.83 14.57 -1.69
CA ARG A 363 -0.88 14.46 -0.22
C ARG A 363 0.05 13.37 0.32
N ALA A 364 0.21 12.28 -0.39
CA ALA A 364 1.09 11.19 -0.01
C ALA A 364 2.57 11.60 -0.05
N PHE A 365 2.98 12.32 -1.09
CA PHE A 365 4.34 12.90 -1.16
C PHE A 365 4.58 13.90 -0.02
N ALA A 366 3.60 14.76 0.30
CA ALA A 366 3.74 15.66 1.44
C ALA A 366 3.89 14.89 2.77
N ARG A 367 3.18 13.75 2.94
CA ARG A 367 3.39 12.86 4.11
C ARG A 367 4.79 12.29 4.13
N LEU A 368 5.28 11.74 3.01
CA LEU A 368 6.63 11.18 2.92
C LEU A 368 7.73 12.19 3.25
N ASP A 369 7.48 13.47 3.01
CA ASP A 369 8.38 14.55 3.42
C ASP A 369 8.12 15.06 4.85
N GLY A 370 7.17 14.48 5.57
CA GLY A 370 6.77 14.93 6.91
C GLY A 370 6.15 16.33 6.90
N SER A 371 5.67 16.81 5.74
CA SER A 371 5.12 18.15 5.58
C SER A 371 3.66 18.24 6.03
N PRO A 372 3.29 19.24 6.84
CA PRO A 372 1.89 19.49 7.19
C PRO A 372 1.09 20.17 6.06
N THR A 373 1.75 20.57 4.96
CA THR A 373 1.14 21.24 3.82
C THR A 373 1.58 20.62 2.51
N VAL A 374 0.68 20.60 1.52
CA VAL A 374 1.06 20.26 0.15
C VAL A 374 1.71 21.48 -0.49
N GLU A 375 2.89 21.28 -1.09
CA GLU A 375 3.69 22.28 -1.76
C GLU A 375 3.86 21.96 -3.24
N TRP A 376 4.45 22.88 -4.00
CA TRP A 376 4.70 22.69 -5.43
C TRP A 376 5.53 21.42 -5.74
N THR A 377 6.55 21.16 -4.95
CA THR A 377 7.40 19.99 -5.12
C THR A 377 6.62 18.67 -5.08
N HIS A 378 5.65 18.57 -4.16
CA HIS A 378 4.79 17.39 -4.04
C HIS A 378 3.85 17.22 -5.24
N ILE A 379 3.41 18.35 -5.85
CA ILE A 379 2.57 18.36 -7.05
C ILE A 379 3.39 17.89 -8.26
N ALA A 380 4.62 18.39 -8.40
CA ALA A 380 5.52 18.01 -9.46
C ALA A 380 5.86 16.52 -9.39
N GLU A 381 6.27 16.01 -8.23
CA GLU A 381 6.56 14.59 -8.01
C GLU A 381 5.35 13.69 -8.33
N ALA A 382 4.16 14.09 -7.90
CA ALA A 382 2.94 13.36 -8.18
C ALA A 382 2.59 13.35 -9.68
N LYS A 383 2.86 14.45 -10.38
CA LYS A 383 2.72 14.54 -11.83
C LYS A 383 3.69 13.60 -12.52
N ASP A 384 4.98 13.70 -12.19
CA ASP A 384 6.03 12.96 -12.87
C ASP A 384 5.83 11.44 -12.72
N ILE A 385 5.56 10.95 -11.50
CA ILE A 385 5.33 9.52 -11.29
C ILE A 385 4.05 9.03 -12.00
N MET A 386 3.00 9.85 -12.05
CA MET A 386 1.77 9.48 -12.75
C MET A 386 1.98 9.46 -14.27
N GLU A 387 2.73 10.41 -14.83
CA GLU A 387 3.08 10.43 -16.26
C GLU A 387 3.94 9.25 -16.66
N ILE A 388 4.97 8.92 -15.86
CA ILE A 388 5.82 7.74 -16.11
C ILE A 388 4.96 6.47 -16.04
N SER A 389 4.13 6.33 -15.01
CA SER A 389 3.22 5.20 -14.88
C SER A 389 2.32 5.03 -16.10
N MET A 390 1.77 6.11 -16.64
CA MET A 390 0.94 6.05 -17.85
C MET A 390 1.76 5.74 -19.11
N LYS A 391 3.00 6.23 -19.20
CA LYS A 391 3.89 5.93 -20.33
C LYS A 391 4.26 4.46 -20.36
N THR A 392 4.49 3.81 -19.22
CA THR A 392 4.80 2.37 -19.18
C THR A 392 3.68 1.51 -19.77
N LEU A 393 2.45 2.00 -19.82
CA LEU A 393 1.33 1.31 -20.48
C LEU A 393 1.37 1.39 -22.00
N MET A 394 2.12 2.34 -22.55
CA MET A 394 2.10 2.69 -23.98
C MET A 394 3.37 2.32 -24.70
N GLU A 395 4.47 2.26 -24.00
CA GLU A 395 5.82 2.20 -24.55
C GLU A 395 6.62 1.09 -23.86
N ASN A 396 7.31 0.27 -24.64
CA ASN A 396 8.21 -0.78 -24.15
C ASN A 396 9.60 -0.20 -23.84
N PHE A 397 9.64 0.93 -23.12
CA PHE A 397 10.89 1.51 -22.67
C PHE A 397 11.13 1.20 -21.18
N PRO A 398 12.39 0.95 -20.82
CA PRO A 398 12.79 0.81 -19.43
C PRO A 398 12.42 2.04 -18.59
N LEU A 399 12.11 1.81 -17.31
CA LEU A 399 11.63 2.87 -16.41
C LEU A 399 12.63 3.99 -16.20
N ASP A 400 13.93 3.68 -16.21
CA ASP A 400 15.02 4.64 -16.07
C ASP A 400 15.13 5.58 -17.28
N GLU A 401 14.94 5.08 -18.51
CA GLU A 401 14.93 5.88 -19.73
C GLU A 401 13.71 6.80 -19.78
N LEU A 402 12.55 6.30 -19.38
CA LEU A 402 11.33 7.11 -19.28
C LEU A 402 11.48 8.25 -18.27
N ALA A 403 12.17 8.00 -17.16
CA ALA A 403 12.44 9.00 -16.13
C ALA A 403 13.47 10.04 -16.60
N ALA A 404 14.54 9.64 -17.30
CA ALA A 404 15.59 10.52 -17.79
C ALA A 404 15.09 11.49 -18.88
N GLY A 405 14.11 11.09 -19.68
CA GLY A 405 13.52 11.95 -20.72
C GLY A 405 12.59 13.05 -20.19
N MET A 406 12.40 13.16 -18.87
CA MET A 406 11.53 14.14 -18.20
C MET A 406 12.33 15.25 -17.47
N THR A 407 13.64 15.14 -17.39
CA THR A 407 14.54 16.17 -16.83
C THR A 407 14.98 17.13 -17.92
#